data_4b27f76c5f7f8fbea17b3745ba299cb6
#
_entry.id   4b27f76c5f7f8fbea17b3745ba299cb6
#
_cell.length_a   1.000
_cell.length_b   1.000
_cell.length_c   1.000
_cell.angle_alpha   90.00
_cell.angle_beta   90.00
_cell.angle_gamma   90.00
#
_symmetry.space_group_name_H-M   'P 1'
#
loop_
_entity.id
_entity.type
_entity.pdbx_description
1 polymer ?
#
loop_
_entity_poly.entity_id
_entity_poly.type
_entity_poly.pdbx_seq_one_letter_code
_entity_poly.pdbx_strand_id
1 'polypeptide(L)'
;FAISKLLSGDSASNVILSQTHDNFVQGGTIRTDIRSSKKTIEANYPVEEADVAVVGEEKLLKEIGILKNVKTSGALVVKLSGVKDEDLEKKLSIAVRNDIKFRSIQLFVLDPTLVAVVEKDAAVETLLTELAFLKVARPDLLGSAIEKLSTINANAELLTEVAADLEKALRHIEIPESWAEVEVDAVAPDLPRTIKSSSFTGFEKEDTEPPSLLRDWQTAAKGLAFKEAYGTETALRPDLSTKTYEIYVKENRRLTPITYDRNIFHIEFDVAQSGLAYNIGEALGIHAENDVDEVNEFMKFYGLDPDEVVEVPSREDPAVMDTRTVFQSLTQNIDIFGKPPKRFYEALAEFATDENEKKELLTLGSPEGANEFKRRAEVDTITFADILLEFQSAHPSFHDIARIVSPMKRREYSIASSQMVNPSTVALMIVVVGWVDPKGRDRFGQATRYLSKLPIGAKVTASVKPSVMKLPAKDTAPLIMAGLGTGLAPFRAFVQYRAMQKAQGKDIGAILLYMGSRHQREEYLYGEEWEAYQDAGVITLLGRAFSRDQPQKIYIQDRMRQTISDIIKAYIKEEGSFYLCGPTWPVPDVTEVLEEAIARDAKAMSKRVDSRKEIERLKEDLRYVLEVY
;
A
#
# COMPACT_ATOMS: atom_id res chain seq x y z
N PHE A 1 5.19 -25.49 25.28
CA PHE A 1 6.03 -24.75 26.25
C PHE A 1 6.55 -25.68 27.37
N ALA A 2 5.69 -26.47 28.04
CA ALA A 2 6.11 -27.38 29.12
C ALA A 2 7.11 -28.43 28.62
N ILE A 3 6.89 -29.04 27.46
CA ILE A 3 7.81 -29.98 26.82
C ILE A 3 9.19 -29.35 26.55
N SER A 4 9.23 -28.13 26.00
CA SER A 4 10.52 -27.47 25.72
C SER A 4 11.29 -27.14 27.00
N LYS A 5 10.61 -26.76 28.08
CA LYS A 5 11.23 -26.61 29.41
C LYS A 5 11.77 -27.93 29.97
N LEU A 6 11.00 -29.00 29.80
CA LEU A 6 11.44 -30.33 30.26
C LEU A 6 12.70 -30.78 29.49
N LEU A 7 12.72 -30.60 28.17
CA LEU A 7 13.87 -30.94 27.33
C LEU A 7 15.08 -30.06 27.64
N SER A 8 14.90 -28.80 27.99
CA SER A 8 15.99 -27.87 28.36
C SER A 8 16.51 -28.09 29.77
N GLY A 9 15.82 -28.86 30.60
CA GLY A 9 16.27 -29.24 31.95
C GLY A 9 17.46 -30.19 31.97
N ASP A 10 17.80 -30.80 30.82
CA ASP A 10 19.05 -31.54 30.65
C ASP A 10 20.15 -30.52 30.24
N SER A 11 21.13 -30.32 31.12
CA SER A 11 22.23 -29.35 30.93
C SER A 11 23.09 -29.59 29.66
N ALA A 12 22.95 -30.76 29.04
CA ALA A 12 23.62 -31.11 27.78
C ALA A 12 22.76 -30.85 26.54
N SER A 13 21.54 -30.35 26.68
CA SER A 13 20.60 -30.16 25.55
C SER A 13 20.31 -28.70 25.26
N ASN A 14 20.50 -28.32 24.00
CA ASN A 14 20.01 -27.04 23.44
C ASN A 14 18.61 -27.26 22.91
N VAL A 15 17.67 -26.35 23.22
CA VAL A 15 16.28 -26.46 22.81
C VAL A 15 15.81 -25.13 22.20
N ILE A 16 15.22 -25.19 21.01
CA ILE A 16 14.52 -24.05 20.38
C ILE A 16 13.06 -24.44 20.20
N LEU A 17 12.19 -23.56 20.63
CA LEU A 17 10.75 -23.61 20.37
C LEU A 17 10.34 -22.43 19.52
N SER A 18 9.64 -22.68 18.41
CA SER A 18 9.00 -21.66 17.59
C SER A 18 7.51 -21.97 17.41
N GLN A 19 6.69 -20.92 17.37
CA GLN A 19 5.26 -21.06 17.15
C GLN A 19 4.83 -20.18 15.97
N THR A 20 3.99 -20.76 15.12
CA THR A 20 3.33 -20.07 14.03
C THR A 20 1.84 -20.12 14.26
N HIS A 21 1.18 -18.97 14.21
CA HIS A 21 -0.24 -18.82 14.47
C HIS A 21 -0.97 -18.48 13.17
N ASP A 22 -2.14 -19.06 12.97
CA ASP A 22 -3.08 -18.57 11.99
C ASP A 22 -3.72 -17.27 12.52
N ASN A 23 -3.31 -16.16 11.97
CA ASN A 23 -3.76 -14.83 12.39
C ASN A 23 -5.03 -14.36 11.66
N PHE A 24 -5.56 -15.18 10.74
CA PHE A 24 -6.75 -14.81 9.95
C PHE A 24 -8.06 -15.25 10.59
N VAL A 25 -8.01 -16.22 11.48
CA VAL A 25 -9.19 -16.80 12.11
C VAL A 25 -9.07 -16.71 13.62
N GLN A 26 -10.10 -16.20 14.29
CA GLN A 26 -10.13 -16.20 15.76
C GLN A 26 -10.19 -17.66 16.27
N GLY A 27 -9.26 -18.04 17.14
CA GLY A 27 -9.08 -19.43 17.57
C GLY A 27 -8.48 -20.35 16.49
N GLY A 28 -7.73 -19.76 15.54
CA GLY A 28 -7.09 -20.46 14.45
C GLY A 28 -6.01 -21.46 14.87
N THR A 29 -5.52 -22.20 13.91
CA THR A 29 -4.55 -23.27 14.10
C THR A 29 -3.19 -22.73 14.57
N ILE A 30 -2.55 -23.45 15.48
CA ILE A 30 -1.20 -23.16 15.97
C ILE A 30 -0.29 -24.32 15.56
N ARG A 31 0.83 -23.99 14.92
CA ARG A 31 1.94 -24.93 14.70
C ARG A 31 3.05 -24.63 15.71
N THR A 32 3.49 -25.65 16.43
CA THR A 32 4.61 -25.54 17.36
C THR A 32 5.73 -26.46 16.91
N ASP A 33 6.87 -25.89 16.61
CA ASP A 33 8.09 -26.61 16.24
C ASP A 33 9.07 -26.64 17.42
N ILE A 34 9.55 -27.82 17.77
CA ILE A 34 10.52 -28.02 18.85
C ILE A 34 11.76 -28.70 18.27
N ARG A 35 12.92 -28.10 18.44
CA ARG A 35 14.22 -28.70 18.16
C ARG A 35 14.97 -28.92 19.44
N SER A 36 15.53 -30.12 19.60
CA SER A 36 16.40 -30.47 20.72
C SER A 36 17.66 -31.14 20.20
N SER A 37 18.83 -30.69 20.63
CA SER A 37 20.12 -31.22 20.21
C SER A 37 21.17 -31.06 21.31
N LYS A 38 22.15 -31.96 21.34
CA LYS A 38 23.35 -31.80 22.16
C LYS A 38 24.33 -30.76 21.60
N LYS A 39 24.21 -30.43 20.32
CA LYS A 39 24.97 -29.36 19.64
C LYS A 39 24.18 -28.07 19.62
N THR A 40 24.88 -26.95 19.47
CA THR A 40 24.24 -25.65 19.23
C THR A 40 23.32 -25.72 18.04
N ILE A 41 22.12 -25.19 18.18
CA ILE A 41 21.11 -25.14 17.12
C ILE A 41 21.17 -23.75 16.48
N GLU A 42 21.54 -23.66 15.22
CA GLU A 42 21.63 -22.41 14.45
C GLU A 42 20.41 -22.23 13.50
N ALA A 43 19.50 -23.22 13.46
CA ALA A 43 18.34 -23.22 12.59
C ALA A 43 17.21 -22.33 13.14
N ASN A 44 16.87 -21.25 12.42
CA ASN A 44 15.79 -20.30 12.75
C ASN A 44 14.57 -20.43 11.83
N TYR A 45 14.53 -21.45 10.98
CA TYR A 45 13.45 -21.74 10.03
C TYR A 45 12.52 -22.84 10.58
N PRO A 46 11.26 -22.98 10.06
CA PRO A 46 10.35 -24.06 10.45
C PRO A 46 10.94 -25.45 10.27
N VAL A 47 10.46 -26.41 11.05
CA VAL A 47 10.90 -27.81 10.93
C VAL A 47 10.33 -28.41 9.64
N GLU A 48 11.21 -28.82 8.73
CA GLU A 48 10.85 -29.44 7.45
C GLU A 48 10.95 -30.97 7.46
N GLU A 49 11.74 -31.53 8.38
CA GLU A 49 11.92 -32.96 8.58
C GLU A 49 11.81 -33.30 10.06
N ALA A 50 10.59 -33.48 10.53
CA ALA A 50 10.32 -33.84 11.92
C ALA A 50 10.50 -35.35 12.15
N ASP A 51 11.09 -35.70 13.30
CA ASP A 51 11.11 -37.08 13.76
C ASP A 51 9.73 -37.55 14.23
N VAL A 52 8.97 -36.64 14.85
CA VAL A 52 7.59 -36.87 15.31
C VAL A 52 6.72 -35.66 15.01
N ALA A 53 5.54 -35.89 14.44
CA ALA A 53 4.49 -34.89 14.30
C ALA A 53 3.26 -35.29 15.13
N VAL A 54 2.65 -34.32 15.82
CA VAL A 54 1.40 -34.50 16.56
C VAL A 54 0.31 -33.65 15.95
N VAL A 55 -0.82 -34.25 15.61
CA VAL A 55 -1.97 -33.61 15.00
C VAL A 55 -3.15 -33.60 15.97
N GLY A 56 -3.48 -32.41 16.44
CA GLY A 56 -4.53 -32.20 17.44
C GLY A 56 -5.96 -32.36 16.91
N GLU A 57 -6.18 -32.22 15.62
CA GLU A 57 -7.50 -32.36 14.99
C GLU A 57 -7.38 -33.02 13.60
N GLU A 58 -8.23 -34.00 13.32
CA GLU A 58 -8.27 -34.75 12.06
C GLU A 58 -8.36 -33.86 10.82
N LYS A 59 -9.13 -32.78 10.89
CA LYS A 59 -9.34 -31.86 9.75
C LYS A 59 -8.04 -31.28 9.22
N LEU A 60 -7.04 -31.09 10.08
CA LEU A 60 -5.75 -30.52 9.68
C LEU A 60 -4.99 -31.37 8.67
N LEU A 61 -5.21 -32.69 8.67
CA LEU A 61 -4.64 -33.60 7.64
C LEU A 61 -5.28 -33.42 6.25
N LYS A 62 -6.43 -32.77 6.19
CA LYS A 62 -7.14 -32.46 4.92
C LYS A 62 -6.83 -31.06 4.42
N GLU A 63 -6.34 -30.19 5.27
CA GLU A 63 -6.07 -28.78 5.00
C GLU A 63 -4.57 -28.48 4.84
N ILE A 64 -3.73 -29.26 5.50
CA ILE A 64 -2.28 -29.03 5.56
C ILE A 64 -1.54 -30.34 5.24
N GLY A 65 -0.54 -30.25 4.39
CA GLY A 65 0.34 -31.37 4.03
C GLY A 65 1.35 -31.70 5.14
N ILE A 66 0.86 -32.03 6.33
CA ILE A 66 1.68 -32.27 7.54
C ILE A 66 2.74 -33.33 7.29
N LEU A 67 2.40 -34.41 6.59
CA LEU A 67 3.33 -35.51 6.29
C LEU A 67 4.53 -35.06 5.45
N LYS A 68 4.40 -33.98 4.67
CA LYS A 68 5.54 -33.41 3.92
C LYS A 68 6.67 -32.92 4.83
N ASN A 69 6.36 -32.68 6.12
CA ASN A 69 7.32 -32.23 7.13
C ASN A 69 7.75 -33.36 8.08
N VAL A 70 7.38 -34.60 7.83
CA VAL A 70 7.78 -35.76 8.65
C VAL A 70 8.86 -36.55 7.90
N LYS A 71 9.90 -36.97 8.58
CA LYS A 71 10.96 -37.82 8.00
C LYS A 71 10.40 -39.18 7.53
N THR A 72 11.04 -39.76 6.55
CA THR A 72 10.84 -41.20 6.24
C THR A 72 11.18 -42.01 7.49
N SER A 73 10.33 -42.98 7.81
CA SER A 73 10.38 -43.76 9.06
C SER A 73 10.20 -42.93 10.36
N GLY A 74 9.73 -41.68 10.24
CA GLY A 74 9.31 -40.88 11.39
C GLY A 74 7.97 -41.35 11.97
N ALA A 75 7.47 -40.64 12.96
CA ALA A 75 6.22 -40.98 13.63
C ALA A 75 5.16 -39.86 13.46
N LEU A 76 3.90 -40.28 13.31
CA LEU A 76 2.72 -39.44 13.30
C LEU A 76 1.78 -39.84 14.43
N VAL A 77 1.48 -38.91 15.33
CA VAL A 77 0.44 -39.07 16.33
C VAL A 77 -0.79 -38.26 15.92
N VAL A 78 -1.92 -38.93 15.74
CA VAL A 78 -3.19 -38.27 15.39
C VAL A 78 -4.19 -38.44 16.51
N LYS A 79 -4.77 -37.34 16.97
CA LYS A 79 -5.85 -37.34 17.94
C LYS A 79 -7.17 -37.69 17.25
N LEU A 80 -7.76 -38.83 17.60
CA LEU A 80 -9.03 -39.33 17.06
C LEU A 80 -9.88 -39.89 18.22
N SER A 81 -10.96 -39.19 18.54
CA SER A 81 -11.86 -39.57 19.65
C SER A 81 -12.84 -40.67 19.24
N GLY A 82 -12.84 -41.78 19.96
CA GLY A 82 -13.80 -42.88 19.78
C GLY A 82 -13.68 -43.65 18.47
N VAL A 83 -12.55 -43.56 17.78
CA VAL A 83 -12.33 -44.22 16.47
C VAL A 83 -11.65 -45.56 16.66
N LYS A 84 -12.26 -46.64 16.14
CA LYS A 84 -11.67 -47.97 16.10
C LYS A 84 -10.68 -48.11 14.94
N ASP A 85 -9.72 -49.03 15.07
CA ASP A 85 -8.70 -49.25 14.04
C ASP A 85 -9.30 -49.65 12.66
N GLU A 86 -10.42 -50.36 12.68
CA GLU A 86 -11.18 -50.75 11.50
C GLU A 86 -11.79 -49.55 10.72
N ASP A 87 -12.01 -48.44 11.41
CA ASP A 87 -12.62 -47.22 10.85
C ASP A 87 -11.60 -46.14 10.41
N LEU A 88 -10.31 -46.39 10.60
CA LEU A 88 -9.25 -45.46 10.24
C LEU A 88 -9.21 -45.11 8.76
N GLU A 89 -9.56 -46.06 7.90
CA GLU A 89 -9.65 -45.85 6.45
C GLU A 89 -10.71 -44.80 6.05
N LYS A 90 -11.76 -44.67 6.86
CA LYS A 90 -12.82 -43.66 6.64
C LYS A 90 -12.38 -42.26 7.12
N LYS A 91 -11.41 -42.20 8.02
CA LYS A 91 -10.94 -40.97 8.64
C LYS A 91 -9.73 -40.37 7.93
N LEU A 92 -8.82 -41.22 7.46
CA LEU A 92 -7.62 -40.79 6.78
C LEU A 92 -7.81 -40.84 5.26
N SER A 93 -7.47 -39.76 4.56
CA SER A 93 -7.55 -39.71 3.09
C SER A 93 -6.61 -40.73 2.44
N ILE A 94 -6.92 -41.12 1.22
CA ILE A 94 -6.09 -42.06 0.44
C ILE A 94 -4.64 -41.55 0.34
N ALA A 95 -4.45 -40.24 0.08
CA ALA A 95 -3.12 -39.63 -0.01
C ALA A 95 -2.33 -39.76 1.30
N VAL A 96 -2.97 -39.53 2.44
CA VAL A 96 -2.34 -39.67 3.77
C VAL A 96 -1.98 -41.14 4.03
N ARG A 97 -2.88 -42.09 3.73
CA ARG A 97 -2.62 -43.52 3.92
C ARG A 97 -1.46 -44.02 3.05
N ASN A 98 -1.44 -43.64 1.78
CA ASN A 98 -0.34 -43.97 0.87
C ASN A 98 1.01 -43.40 1.35
N ASP A 99 1.03 -42.15 1.78
CA ASP A 99 2.25 -41.51 2.29
C ASP A 99 2.79 -42.24 3.53
N ILE A 100 1.91 -42.61 4.48
CA ILE A 100 2.24 -43.38 5.66
C ILE A 100 2.88 -44.73 5.27
N LYS A 101 2.24 -45.46 4.33
CA LYS A 101 2.74 -46.78 3.90
C LYS A 101 4.05 -46.68 3.15
N PHE A 102 4.14 -45.84 2.09
CA PHE A 102 5.32 -45.74 1.24
C PHE A 102 6.55 -45.18 1.97
N ARG A 103 6.35 -44.29 2.92
CA ARG A 103 7.43 -43.69 3.69
C ARG A 103 7.69 -44.38 5.03
N SER A 104 7.01 -45.49 5.27
CA SER A 104 7.13 -46.30 6.51
C SER A 104 6.96 -45.47 7.78
N ILE A 105 6.02 -44.53 7.77
CA ILE A 105 5.73 -43.66 8.93
C ILE A 105 4.99 -44.49 9.99
N GLN A 106 5.46 -44.41 11.23
CA GLN A 106 4.82 -45.07 12.37
C GLN A 106 3.56 -44.25 12.75
N LEU A 107 2.39 -44.86 12.65
CA LEU A 107 1.13 -44.23 13.01
C LEU A 107 0.71 -44.56 14.44
N PHE A 108 0.45 -43.53 15.19
CA PHE A 108 -0.14 -43.64 16.54
C PHE A 108 -1.48 -42.89 16.56
N VAL A 109 -2.47 -43.49 17.19
CA VAL A 109 -3.77 -42.86 17.45
C VAL A 109 -3.88 -42.56 18.95
N LEU A 110 -4.14 -41.29 19.25
CA LEU A 110 -4.42 -40.82 20.60
C LEU A 110 -5.93 -40.64 20.76
N ASP A 111 -6.55 -41.42 21.64
CA ASP A 111 -7.97 -41.33 21.94
C ASP A 111 -8.20 -40.77 23.35
N PRO A 112 -8.52 -39.48 23.48
CA PRO A 112 -8.77 -38.85 24.78
C PRO A 112 -9.97 -39.40 25.53
N THR A 113 -10.94 -40.01 24.83
CA THR A 113 -12.17 -40.55 25.45
C THR A 113 -11.91 -41.76 26.34
N LEU A 114 -10.73 -42.37 26.21
CA LEU A 114 -10.31 -43.51 27.03
C LEU A 114 -9.68 -43.08 28.39
N VAL A 115 -9.57 -41.78 28.61
CA VAL A 115 -9.03 -41.18 29.83
C VAL A 115 -10.16 -40.49 30.59
N ALA A 116 -10.62 -41.09 31.69
CA ALA A 116 -11.81 -40.63 32.42
C ALA A 116 -11.74 -39.19 32.94
N VAL A 117 -10.52 -38.67 33.20
CA VAL A 117 -10.31 -37.33 33.73
C VAL A 117 -10.46 -36.24 32.65
N VAL A 118 -10.24 -36.59 31.37
CA VAL A 118 -10.32 -35.64 30.25
C VAL A 118 -11.73 -35.05 30.05
N GLU A 119 -12.77 -35.83 30.38
CA GLU A 119 -14.15 -35.33 30.26
C GLU A 119 -14.47 -34.18 31.24
N LYS A 120 -13.63 -34.02 32.27
CA LYS A 120 -13.86 -33.03 33.34
C LYS A 120 -13.14 -31.69 33.12
N ASP A 121 -12.00 -31.71 32.42
CA ASP A 121 -11.17 -30.51 32.25
C ASP A 121 -10.38 -30.56 30.92
N ALA A 122 -10.60 -29.60 30.01
CA ALA A 122 -9.88 -29.48 28.75
C ALA A 122 -8.35 -29.32 28.92
N ALA A 123 -7.88 -28.80 30.03
CA ALA A 123 -6.44 -28.67 30.31
C ALA A 123 -5.76 -30.05 30.44
N VAL A 124 -6.51 -31.08 30.87
CA VAL A 124 -6.03 -32.46 31.01
C VAL A 124 -5.75 -33.09 29.64
N GLU A 125 -6.51 -32.74 28.62
CA GLU A 125 -6.27 -33.19 27.24
C GLU A 125 -4.91 -32.72 26.71
N THR A 126 -4.50 -31.51 27.07
CA THR A 126 -3.16 -30.98 26.73
C THR A 126 -2.07 -31.81 27.38
N LEU A 127 -2.23 -32.16 28.65
CA LEU A 127 -1.28 -33.01 29.37
C LEU A 127 -1.17 -34.41 28.75
N LEU A 128 -2.30 -34.99 28.35
CA LEU A 128 -2.33 -36.29 27.65
C LEU A 128 -1.55 -36.22 26.34
N THR A 129 -1.75 -35.14 25.57
CA THR A 129 -1.04 -34.92 24.31
C THR A 129 0.47 -34.75 24.53
N GLU A 130 0.87 -34.02 25.56
CA GLU A 130 2.27 -33.83 25.94
C GLU A 130 2.93 -35.15 26.33
N LEU A 131 2.26 -35.99 27.14
CA LEU A 131 2.77 -37.30 27.53
C LEU A 131 2.83 -38.28 26.35
N ALA A 132 1.82 -38.27 25.48
CA ALA A 132 1.82 -39.04 24.22
C ALA A 132 3.00 -38.67 23.32
N PHE A 133 3.26 -37.39 23.14
CA PHE A 133 4.43 -36.90 22.40
C PHE A 133 5.74 -37.41 23.02
N LEU A 134 5.90 -37.27 24.34
CA LEU A 134 7.12 -37.73 25.02
C LEU A 134 7.30 -39.25 24.92
N LYS A 135 6.22 -40.02 25.01
CA LYS A 135 6.28 -41.47 24.86
C LYS A 135 6.81 -41.90 23.50
N VAL A 136 6.43 -41.17 22.44
CA VAL A 136 6.86 -41.47 21.05
C VAL A 136 8.23 -40.86 20.75
N ALA A 137 8.47 -39.60 21.15
CA ALA A 137 9.65 -38.84 20.77
C ALA A 137 10.86 -39.11 21.71
N ARG A 138 10.61 -39.21 23.01
CA ARG A 138 11.64 -39.35 24.07
C ARG A 138 11.16 -40.24 25.21
N PRO A 139 10.97 -41.54 24.94
CA PRO A 139 10.50 -42.50 25.96
C PRO A 139 11.43 -42.59 27.19
N ASP A 140 12.72 -42.26 26.99
CA ASP A 140 13.72 -42.17 28.06
C ASP A 140 13.40 -41.11 29.12
N LEU A 141 12.67 -40.05 28.75
CA LEU A 141 12.28 -38.98 29.65
C LEU A 141 10.91 -39.17 30.30
N LEU A 142 10.10 -40.10 29.82
CA LEU A 142 8.72 -40.28 30.28
C LEU A 142 8.63 -40.52 31.80
N GLY A 143 9.50 -41.36 32.36
CA GLY A 143 9.50 -41.65 33.78
C GLY A 143 9.79 -40.45 34.70
N SER A 144 10.66 -39.54 34.27
CA SER A 144 10.96 -38.29 34.99
C SER A 144 10.05 -37.13 34.62
N ALA A 145 9.28 -37.27 33.54
CA ALA A 145 8.42 -36.20 33.01
C ALA A 145 7.29 -35.84 33.96
N ILE A 146 6.70 -36.83 34.61
CA ILE A 146 5.59 -36.66 35.56
C ILE A 146 6.04 -35.77 36.73
N GLU A 147 7.19 -36.03 37.33
CA GLU A 147 7.72 -35.23 38.42
C GLU A 147 8.07 -33.80 37.98
N LYS A 148 8.73 -33.64 36.83
CA LYS A 148 9.15 -32.35 36.31
C LYS A 148 7.98 -31.51 35.76
N LEU A 149 7.02 -32.11 35.07
CA LEU A 149 5.83 -31.42 34.58
C LEU A 149 4.91 -30.98 35.73
N SER A 150 4.87 -31.74 36.84
CA SER A 150 4.13 -31.35 38.03
C SER A 150 4.63 -30.04 38.66
N THR A 151 5.89 -29.70 38.48
CA THR A 151 6.45 -28.40 38.93
C THR A 151 6.14 -27.23 37.99
N ILE A 152 5.74 -27.50 36.76
CA ILE A 152 5.50 -26.51 35.71
C ILE A 152 4.00 -26.27 35.50
N ASN A 153 3.18 -27.28 35.76
CA ASN A 153 1.73 -27.28 35.49
C ASN A 153 0.91 -27.17 36.77
N ALA A 154 -0.15 -26.38 36.74
CA ALA A 154 -1.04 -26.17 37.88
C ALA A 154 -1.86 -27.43 38.28
N ASN A 155 -1.96 -28.44 37.38
CA ASN A 155 -2.79 -29.62 37.53
C ASN A 155 -1.95 -30.89 37.84
N ALA A 156 -0.98 -30.77 38.71
CA ALA A 156 -0.03 -31.86 39.04
C ALA A 156 -0.69 -33.16 39.54
N GLU A 157 -1.80 -33.05 40.29
CA GLU A 157 -2.53 -34.21 40.82
C GLU A 157 -3.13 -35.07 39.72
N LEU A 158 -3.65 -34.43 38.65
CA LEU A 158 -4.27 -35.09 37.49
C LEU A 158 -3.24 -35.77 36.58
N LEU A 159 -1.99 -35.32 36.63
CA LEU A 159 -0.92 -35.84 35.77
C LEU A 159 -0.66 -37.34 36.02
N THR A 160 -0.74 -37.77 37.24
CA THR A 160 -0.53 -39.19 37.63
C THR A 160 -1.68 -40.07 37.06
N GLU A 161 -2.91 -39.59 37.13
CA GLU A 161 -4.07 -40.30 36.58
C GLU A 161 -4.01 -40.39 35.04
N VAL A 162 -3.65 -39.29 34.37
CA VAL A 162 -3.47 -39.26 32.92
C VAL A 162 -2.34 -40.19 32.47
N ALA A 163 -1.24 -40.24 33.22
CA ALA A 163 -0.11 -41.11 32.92
C ALA A 163 -0.47 -42.60 33.07
N ALA A 164 -1.34 -42.95 34.02
CA ALA A 164 -1.80 -44.33 34.22
C ALA A 164 -2.65 -44.83 33.02
N ASP A 165 -3.44 -43.95 32.40
CA ASP A 165 -4.30 -44.30 31.27
C ASP A 165 -3.63 -44.09 29.90
N LEU A 166 -2.38 -43.57 29.88
CA LEU A 166 -1.67 -43.27 28.62
C LEU A 166 -1.54 -44.50 27.68
N GLU A 167 -1.26 -45.68 28.25
CA GLU A 167 -1.13 -46.93 27.49
C GLU A 167 -2.44 -47.36 26.79
N LYS A 168 -3.57 -47.03 27.38
CA LYS A 168 -4.88 -47.32 26.80
C LYS A 168 -5.23 -46.28 25.73
N ALA A 169 -4.86 -45.01 25.98
CA ALA A 169 -5.21 -43.89 25.14
C ALA A 169 -4.35 -43.78 23.86
N LEU A 170 -3.07 -44.16 23.93
CA LEU A 170 -2.13 -44.09 22.81
C LEU A 170 -1.88 -45.47 22.20
N ARG A 171 -2.42 -45.69 21.01
CA ARG A 171 -2.31 -46.98 20.31
C ARG A 171 -1.36 -46.85 19.11
N HIS A 172 -0.41 -47.80 18.99
CA HIS A 172 0.38 -47.97 17.78
C HIS A 172 -0.41 -48.79 16.76
N ILE A 173 -0.52 -48.30 15.54
CA ILE A 173 -1.35 -48.90 14.47
C ILE A 173 -0.45 -49.70 13.55
N GLU A 174 -0.74 -50.99 13.38
CA GLU A 174 -0.15 -51.79 12.30
C GLU A 174 -0.76 -51.40 10.96
N ILE A 175 0.10 -50.91 10.01
CA ILE A 175 -0.36 -50.39 8.76
C ILE A 175 -0.79 -51.55 7.83
N PRO A 176 -2.09 -51.59 7.40
CA PRO A 176 -2.58 -52.64 6.52
C PRO A 176 -1.87 -52.63 5.16
N GLU A 177 -1.68 -53.82 4.57
CA GLU A 177 -1.15 -53.97 3.20
C GLU A 177 -2.06 -53.31 2.17
N SER A 178 -3.38 -53.32 2.37
CA SER A 178 -4.38 -52.67 1.52
C SER A 178 -4.18 -51.18 1.31
N TRP A 179 -3.41 -50.49 2.16
CA TRP A 179 -3.14 -49.07 1.97
C TRP A 179 -2.17 -48.77 0.82
N ALA A 180 -1.48 -49.78 0.30
CA ALA A 180 -0.59 -49.66 -0.87
C ALA A 180 -1.27 -49.94 -2.21
N GLU A 181 -2.46 -50.53 -2.19
CA GLU A 181 -3.14 -51.07 -3.38
C GLU A 181 -4.13 -50.12 -4.06
N VAL A 182 -4.22 -48.87 -3.56
CA VAL A 182 -5.22 -47.93 -4.11
C VAL A 182 -4.67 -47.24 -5.34
N GLU A 183 -5.25 -47.51 -6.50
CA GLU A 183 -5.02 -46.76 -7.73
C GLU A 183 -5.38 -45.27 -7.52
N VAL A 184 -4.40 -44.39 -7.74
CA VAL A 184 -4.58 -42.95 -7.59
C VAL A 184 -5.05 -42.38 -8.92
N ASP A 185 -6.35 -42.53 -9.24
CA ASP A 185 -6.97 -41.86 -10.39
C ASP A 185 -7.34 -40.39 -10.12
N ALA A 186 -7.18 -39.93 -8.91
CA ALA A 186 -7.39 -38.54 -8.55
C ALA A 186 -6.04 -37.89 -8.15
N VAL A 187 -5.67 -36.83 -8.84
CA VAL A 187 -4.57 -35.97 -8.42
C VAL A 187 -4.88 -35.49 -6.99
N ALA A 188 -4.09 -35.97 -6.03
CA ALA A 188 -4.22 -35.51 -4.65
C ALA A 188 -4.00 -33.99 -4.60
N PRO A 189 -4.83 -33.24 -3.88
CA PRO A 189 -4.66 -31.79 -3.78
C PRO A 189 -3.27 -31.48 -3.21
N ASP A 190 -2.57 -30.54 -3.82
CA ASP A 190 -1.27 -30.07 -3.31
C ASP A 190 -1.49 -29.19 -2.10
N LEU A 191 -1.53 -29.80 -0.92
CA LEU A 191 -1.76 -29.10 0.33
C LEU A 191 -0.52 -28.28 0.75
N PRO A 192 -0.73 -27.08 1.33
CA PRO A 192 0.37 -26.25 1.84
C PRO A 192 1.11 -26.98 2.95
N ARG A 193 2.44 -26.79 3.04
CA ARG A 193 3.27 -27.43 4.07
C ARG A 193 3.08 -26.89 5.48
N THR A 194 2.53 -25.68 5.61
CA THR A 194 2.36 -25.00 6.89
C THR A 194 1.10 -24.14 6.88
N ILE A 195 0.72 -23.68 8.06
CA ILE A 195 -0.39 -22.72 8.22
C ILE A 195 -0.01 -21.36 7.67
N LYS A 196 -0.99 -20.64 7.14
CA LYS A 196 -0.83 -19.28 6.64
C LYS A 196 -0.81 -18.30 7.81
N SER A 197 0.33 -17.71 8.10
CA SER A 197 0.51 -16.77 9.22
C SER A 197 0.48 -15.30 8.81
N SER A 198 0.54 -15.00 7.51
CA SER A 198 0.46 -13.64 6.96
C SER A 198 -0.25 -13.64 5.61
N SER A 199 -0.83 -12.49 5.24
CA SER A 199 -1.40 -12.28 3.90
C SER A 199 -0.34 -12.07 2.83
N PHE A 200 0.93 -11.95 3.22
CA PHE A 200 2.02 -11.88 2.28
C PHE A 200 2.23 -13.27 1.66
N THR A 201 1.64 -13.47 0.51
CA THR A 201 2.03 -14.53 -0.41
C THR A 201 3.26 -13.99 -1.13
N GLY A 202 4.40 -14.68 -1.02
CA GLY A 202 5.62 -14.31 -1.75
C GLY A 202 5.33 -14.08 -3.24
N PHE A 203 6.35 -14.06 -4.07
CA PHE A 203 6.22 -13.83 -5.52
C PHE A 203 5.58 -15.01 -6.29
N GLU A 204 4.87 -15.90 -5.62
CA GLU A 204 4.06 -16.91 -6.30
C GLU A 204 2.87 -16.21 -6.96
N LYS A 205 2.91 -16.09 -8.29
CA LYS A 205 1.73 -15.79 -9.08
C LYS A 205 0.68 -16.87 -8.75
N GLU A 206 -0.43 -16.48 -8.16
CA GLU A 206 -1.63 -17.30 -8.25
C GLU A 206 -2.06 -17.25 -9.73
N ASP A 207 -1.75 -18.30 -10.48
CA ASP A 207 -2.14 -18.44 -11.90
C ASP A 207 -3.65 -18.71 -12.10
N THR A 208 -4.45 -18.51 -11.08
CA THR A 208 -5.90 -18.63 -11.21
C THR A 208 -6.48 -17.33 -11.74
N GLU A 209 -6.75 -17.30 -13.03
CA GLU A 209 -7.56 -16.22 -13.60
C GLU A 209 -8.93 -16.16 -12.90
N PRO A 210 -9.40 -14.97 -12.50
CA PRO A 210 -10.73 -14.82 -11.97
C PRO A 210 -11.77 -15.27 -13.02
N PRO A 211 -12.93 -15.77 -12.58
CA PRO A 211 -13.96 -16.23 -13.51
C PRO A 211 -14.42 -15.06 -14.40
N SER A 212 -14.46 -15.29 -15.71
CA SER A 212 -14.89 -14.27 -16.68
C SER A 212 -16.33 -13.82 -16.43
N LEU A 213 -16.54 -12.50 -16.41
CA LEU A 213 -17.87 -11.89 -16.36
C LEU A 213 -18.56 -11.89 -17.74
N LEU A 214 -17.79 -12.10 -18.81
CA LEU A 214 -18.31 -12.17 -20.19
C LEU A 214 -18.90 -13.53 -20.56
N ARG A 215 -18.85 -14.51 -19.66
CA ARG A 215 -19.38 -15.86 -19.88
C ARG A 215 -20.87 -15.90 -20.28
N ASP A 216 -21.64 -14.90 -19.87
CA ASP A 216 -23.03 -14.73 -20.24
C ASP A 216 -23.36 -13.25 -20.47
N TRP A 217 -24.26 -13.01 -21.43
CA TRP A 217 -24.64 -11.67 -21.83
C TRP A 217 -25.37 -10.86 -20.74
N GLN A 218 -26.05 -11.54 -19.81
CA GLN A 218 -26.80 -10.87 -18.75
C GLN A 218 -25.84 -10.27 -17.71
N THR A 219 -24.80 -11.01 -17.35
CA THR A 219 -23.75 -10.53 -16.44
C THR A 219 -22.97 -9.37 -17.05
N ALA A 220 -22.60 -9.50 -18.33
CA ALA A 220 -21.93 -8.43 -19.07
C ALA A 220 -22.80 -7.16 -19.17
N ALA A 221 -24.08 -7.32 -19.54
CA ALA A 221 -25.02 -6.19 -19.66
C ALA A 221 -25.24 -5.48 -18.31
N LYS A 222 -25.37 -6.22 -17.21
CA LYS A 222 -25.48 -5.63 -15.87
C LYS A 222 -24.24 -4.84 -15.49
N GLY A 223 -23.04 -5.37 -15.76
CA GLY A 223 -21.78 -4.69 -15.52
C GLY A 223 -21.68 -3.38 -16.28
N LEU A 224 -21.97 -3.40 -17.58
CA LEU A 224 -21.97 -2.21 -18.45
C LEU A 224 -23.01 -1.17 -18.02
N ALA A 225 -24.27 -1.58 -17.87
CA ALA A 225 -25.35 -0.67 -17.50
C ALA A 225 -25.09 0.02 -16.15
N PHE A 226 -24.58 -0.71 -15.17
CA PHE A 226 -24.22 -0.14 -13.89
C PHE A 226 -23.09 0.91 -14.02
N LYS A 227 -22.05 0.58 -14.79
CA LYS A 227 -20.91 1.48 -14.99
C LYS A 227 -21.29 2.73 -15.81
N GLU A 228 -22.11 2.57 -16.83
CA GLU A 228 -22.59 3.71 -17.62
C GLU A 228 -23.48 4.64 -16.80
N ALA A 229 -24.37 4.12 -15.99
CA ALA A 229 -25.18 4.93 -15.09
C ALA A 229 -24.32 5.81 -14.19
N TYR A 230 -23.22 5.29 -13.66
CA TYR A 230 -22.28 6.08 -12.88
C TYR A 230 -21.40 7.01 -13.74
N GLY A 231 -20.93 6.54 -14.87
CA GLY A 231 -20.03 7.29 -15.74
C GLY A 231 -20.70 8.45 -16.49
N THR A 232 -21.94 8.27 -16.92
CA THR A 232 -22.64 9.26 -17.74
C THR A 232 -23.40 10.29 -16.94
N GLU A 233 -24.00 9.90 -15.82
CA GLU A 233 -24.86 10.80 -15.03
C GLU A 233 -24.15 11.45 -13.85
N THR A 234 -23.31 10.71 -13.16
CA THR A 234 -22.73 11.14 -11.90
C THR A 234 -21.21 11.24 -11.89
N ALA A 235 -20.54 10.80 -12.95
CA ALA A 235 -19.08 10.71 -13.04
C ALA A 235 -18.41 9.99 -11.82
N LEU A 236 -19.17 9.21 -11.07
CA LEU A 236 -18.65 8.48 -9.93
C LEU A 236 -17.83 7.26 -10.37
N ARG A 237 -16.88 6.88 -9.54
CA ARG A 237 -15.98 5.75 -9.76
C ARG A 237 -16.26 4.66 -8.72
N PRO A 238 -17.30 3.81 -8.94
CA PRO A 238 -17.66 2.74 -8.01
C PRO A 238 -16.61 1.60 -7.95
N ASP A 239 -15.69 1.60 -8.89
CA ASP A 239 -14.52 0.72 -8.93
C ASP A 239 -13.42 1.12 -7.93
N LEU A 240 -13.59 2.22 -7.19
CA LEU A 240 -12.63 2.71 -6.21
C LEU A 240 -13.24 2.63 -4.80
N SER A 241 -12.43 2.21 -3.80
CA SER A 241 -12.83 2.23 -2.38
C SER A 241 -12.93 3.65 -1.84
N THR A 242 -12.13 4.56 -2.38
CA THR A 242 -12.18 5.98 -1.98
C THR A 242 -13.49 6.61 -2.42
N LYS A 243 -14.17 7.29 -1.48
CA LYS A 243 -15.39 8.03 -1.81
C LYS A 243 -15.10 9.09 -2.86
N THR A 244 -15.87 9.06 -3.94
CA THR A 244 -15.79 10.01 -5.05
C THR A 244 -17.02 10.90 -5.10
N TYR A 245 -16.82 12.09 -5.66
CA TYR A 245 -17.84 13.14 -5.77
C TYR A 245 -17.84 13.66 -7.19
N GLU A 246 -19.02 13.98 -7.73
CA GLU A 246 -19.18 14.76 -8.94
C GLU A 246 -19.14 16.23 -8.59
N ILE A 247 -18.23 16.96 -9.23
CA ILE A 247 -18.09 18.41 -9.09
C ILE A 247 -18.09 19.07 -10.48
N TYR A 248 -18.41 20.34 -10.54
CA TYR A 248 -18.60 21.05 -11.81
C TYR A 248 -17.66 22.22 -11.93
N VAL A 249 -17.03 22.41 -13.08
CA VAL A 249 -16.16 23.58 -13.34
C VAL A 249 -16.99 24.86 -13.29
N LYS A 250 -16.66 25.74 -12.34
CA LYS A 250 -17.27 27.06 -12.17
C LYS A 250 -16.44 28.16 -12.81
N GLU A 251 -15.11 28.08 -12.66
CA GLU A 251 -14.15 28.99 -13.27
C GLU A 251 -12.92 28.19 -13.74
N ASN A 252 -12.38 28.57 -14.89
CA ASN A 252 -11.10 28.05 -15.38
C ASN A 252 -10.36 29.20 -16.06
N ARG A 253 -9.37 29.77 -15.36
CA ARG A 253 -8.73 31.00 -15.77
C ARG A 253 -7.21 30.90 -15.69
N ARG A 254 -6.53 31.16 -16.78
CA ARG A 254 -5.08 31.27 -16.82
C ARG A 254 -4.62 32.49 -15.98
N LEU A 255 -3.64 32.27 -15.09
CA LEU A 255 -3.05 33.31 -14.23
C LEU A 255 -1.84 33.99 -14.88
N THR A 256 -1.08 33.24 -15.69
CA THR A 256 0.09 33.77 -16.39
C THR A 256 -0.31 34.35 -17.76
N PRO A 257 0.41 35.36 -18.28
CA PRO A 257 0.16 35.89 -19.63
C PRO A 257 0.21 34.82 -20.71
N ILE A 258 -0.60 34.95 -21.75
CA ILE A 258 -0.67 33.97 -22.84
C ILE A 258 0.64 33.82 -23.60
N THR A 259 1.45 34.87 -23.60
CA THR A 259 2.77 34.93 -24.26
C THR A 259 3.87 34.27 -23.41
N TYR A 260 3.58 33.89 -22.16
CA TYR A 260 4.53 33.26 -21.30
C TYR A 260 4.55 31.74 -21.51
N ASP A 261 5.75 31.15 -21.44
CA ASP A 261 5.97 29.73 -21.73
C ASP A 261 5.31 28.78 -20.72
N ARG A 262 5.07 29.25 -19.50
CA ARG A 262 4.42 28.46 -18.45
C ARG A 262 2.94 28.85 -18.33
N ASN A 263 2.07 27.88 -18.53
CA ASN A 263 0.64 28.05 -18.28
C ASN A 263 0.34 27.62 -16.84
N ILE A 264 0.07 28.62 -15.98
CA ILE A 264 -0.44 28.41 -14.63
C ILE A 264 -1.85 28.95 -14.60
N PHE A 265 -2.78 28.15 -14.10
CA PHE A 265 -4.20 28.49 -14.12
C PHE A 265 -4.87 28.25 -12.78
N HIS A 266 -5.90 29.04 -12.51
CA HIS A 266 -6.85 28.86 -11.43
C HIS A 266 -8.05 28.11 -11.96
N ILE A 267 -8.46 27.04 -11.28
CA ILE A 267 -9.70 26.34 -11.56
C ILE A 267 -10.52 26.24 -10.30
N GLU A 268 -11.79 26.64 -10.38
CA GLU A 268 -12.73 26.57 -9.27
C GLU A 268 -13.89 25.66 -9.65
N PHE A 269 -14.27 24.79 -8.73
CA PHE A 269 -15.37 23.85 -8.92
C PHE A 269 -16.53 24.20 -7.99
N ASP A 270 -17.75 24.10 -8.49
CA ASP A 270 -18.97 24.10 -7.72
C ASP A 270 -19.15 22.72 -7.05
N VAL A 271 -19.28 22.70 -5.74
CA VAL A 271 -19.47 21.51 -4.93
C VAL A 271 -20.77 21.52 -4.14
N ALA A 272 -21.63 22.50 -4.33
CA ALA A 272 -22.83 22.72 -3.53
C ALA A 272 -23.77 21.52 -3.49
N GLN A 273 -23.89 20.77 -4.59
CA GLN A 273 -24.78 19.63 -4.70
C GLN A 273 -24.05 18.27 -4.55
N SER A 274 -22.73 18.28 -4.44
CA SER A 274 -21.92 17.07 -4.45
C SER A 274 -21.86 16.36 -3.10
N GLY A 275 -22.12 17.08 -2.02
CA GLY A 275 -21.84 16.62 -0.65
C GLY A 275 -20.35 16.54 -0.31
N LEU A 276 -19.45 17.09 -1.16
CA LEU A 276 -18.02 17.14 -0.90
C LEU A 276 -17.72 18.07 0.26
N ALA A 277 -17.07 17.55 1.28
CA ALA A 277 -16.55 18.32 2.41
C ALA A 277 -15.07 18.11 2.56
N TYR A 278 -14.33 19.18 2.82
CA TYR A 278 -12.88 19.13 3.05
C TYR A 278 -12.46 20.06 4.18
N ASN A 279 -11.38 19.70 4.85
CA ASN A 279 -10.75 20.54 5.83
C ASN A 279 -9.66 21.39 5.18
N ILE A 280 -9.38 22.52 5.79
CA ILE A 280 -8.31 23.41 5.33
C ILE A 280 -6.97 22.70 5.30
N GLY A 281 -6.22 22.87 4.21
CA GLY A 281 -4.91 22.23 3.99
C GLY A 281 -4.99 20.85 3.35
N GLU A 282 -6.17 20.27 3.16
CA GLU A 282 -6.32 18.99 2.46
C GLU A 282 -6.11 19.13 0.95
N ALA A 283 -5.93 17.99 0.27
CA ALA A 283 -5.75 17.93 -1.17
C ALA A 283 -7.01 17.38 -1.87
N LEU A 284 -7.26 17.89 -3.07
CA LEU A 284 -8.28 17.36 -3.97
C LEU A 284 -7.64 16.36 -4.93
N GLY A 285 -8.12 15.12 -4.89
CA GLY A 285 -7.74 14.08 -5.82
C GLY A 285 -8.62 14.12 -7.07
N ILE A 286 -8.00 14.33 -8.22
CA ILE A 286 -8.69 14.39 -9.53
C ILE A 286 -8.51 13.06 -10.24
N HIS A 287 -9.62 12.48 -10.69
CA HIS A 287 -9.66 11.30 -11.56
C HIS A 287 -9.75 11.80 -13.01
N ALA A 288 -8.60 12.19 -13.56
CA ALA A 288 -8.51 12.74 -14.90
C ALA A 288 -8.70 11.65 -15.96
N GLU A 289 -9.26 12.04 -17.10
CA GLU A 289 -9.45 11.18 -18.26
C GLU A 289 -8.36 11.42 -19.30
N ASN A 290 -8.06 10.41 -20.12
CA ASN A 290 -7.20 10.58 -21.29
C ASN A 290 -7.90 11.42 -22.35
N ASP A 291 -7.11 12.14 -23.15
CA ASP A 291 -7.62 12.95 -24.24
C ASP A 291 -8.32 12.07 -25.28
N VAL A 292 -9.58 12.40 -25.58
CA VAL A 292 -10.44 11.58 -26.45
C VAL A 292 -9.89 11.50 -27.88
N ASP A 293 -9.27 12.57 -28.39
CA ASP A 293 -8.70 12.57 -29.73
C ASP A 293 -7.49 11.64 -29.82
N GLU A 294 -6.62 11.67 -28.80
CA GLU A 294 -5.46 10.75 -28.71
C GLU A 294 -5.90 9.29 -28.54
N VAL A 295 -6.96 9.04 -27.76
CA VAL A 295 -7.54 7.71 -27.59
C VAL A 295 -8.10 7.19 -28.91
N ASN A 296 -8.86 8.00 -29.63
CA ASN A 296 -9.42 7.64 -30.94
C ASN A 296 -8.31 7.37 -31.98
N GLU A 297 -7.25 8.19 -31.98
CA GLU A 297 -6.10 7.99 -32.86
C GLU A 297 -5.39 6.67 -32.54
N PHE A 298 -5.13 6.38 -31.27
CA PHE A 298 -4.53 5.11 -30.84
C PHE A 298 -5.37 3.92 -31.27
N MET A 299 -6.68 3.93 -30.99
CA MET A 299 -7.58 2.83 -31.37
C MET A 299 -7.57 2.59 -32.89
N LYS A 300 -7.60 3.67 -33.68
CA LYS A 300 -7.56 3.56 -35.12
C LYS A 300 -6.27 2.95 -35.65
N PHE A 301 -5.10 3.38 -35.14
CA PHE A 301 -3.81 2.86 -35.60
C PHE A 301 -3.52 1.46 -35.08
N TYR A 302 -3.97 1.14 -33.88
CA TYR A 302 -3.80 -0.20 -33.29
C TYR A 302 -4.82 -1.22 -33.84
N GLY A 303 -5.95 -0.74 -34.38
CA GLY A 303 -6.99 -1.59 -34.95
C GLY A 303 -8.01 -2.10 -33.93
N LEU A 304 -8.38 -1.27 -32.93
CA LEU A 304 -9.34 -1.62 -31.89
C LEU A 304 -10.75 -1.15 -32.24
N ASP A 305 -11.75 -1.95 -31.85
CA ASP A 305 -13.17 -1.55 -31.87
C ASP A 305 -13.51 -0.83 -30.55
N PRO A 306 -13.93 0.45 -30.58
CA PRO A 306 -14.27 1.20 -29.37
C PRO A 306 -15.41 0.58 -28.56
N ASP A 307 -16.33 -0.11 -29.20
CA ASP A 307 -17.55 -0.67 -28.60
C ASP A 307 -17.35 -2.13 -28.12
N GLU A 308 -16.19 -2.72 -28.40
CA GLU A 308 -15.86 -4.05 -27.89
C GLU A 308 -15.90 -4.07 -26.35
N VAL A 309 -16.62 -5.06 -25.80
CA VAL A 309 -16.74 -5.25 -24.36
C VAL A 309 -15.60 -6.11 -23.85
N VAL A 310 -14.86 -5.60 -22.88
CA VAL A 310 -13.68 -6.22 -22.31
C VAL A 310 -13.73 -6.29 -20.79
N GLU A 311 -12.93 -7.19 -20.23
CA GLU A 311 -12.72 -7.27 -18.80
C GLU A 311 -11.41 -6.57 -18.42
N VAL A 312 -11.51 -5.71 -17.41
CA VAL A 312 -10.38 -4.93 -16.90
C VAL A 312 -10.19 -5.29 -15.44
N PRO A 313 -8.96 -5.63 -15.00
CA PRO A 313 -8.70 -5.86 -13.58
C PRO A 313 -9.07 -4.65 -12.73
N SER A 314 -9.76 -4.90 -11.61
CA SER A 314 -10.00 -3.86 -10.62
C SER A 314 -8.67 -3.33 -10.08
N ARG A 315 -8.62 -2.02 -9.79
CA ARG A 315 -7.41 -1.38 -9.26
C ARG A 315 -7.10 -1.81 -7.83
N GLU A 316 -8.11 -2.16 -7.06
CA GLU A 316 -7.99 -2.47 -5.64
C GLU A 316 -7.79 -3.96 -5.39
N ASP A 317 -8.45 -4.78 -6.19
CA ASP A 317 -8.32 -6.23 -6.13
C ASP A 317 -8.17 -6.77 -7.56
N PRO A 318 -6.95 -7.11 -7.99
CA PRO A 318 -6.71 -7.69 -9.33
C PRO A 318 -7.43 -9.01 -9.60
N ALA A 319 -7.91 -9.70 -8.55
CA ALA A 319 -8.73 -10.90 -8.69
C ALA A 319 -10.18 -10.58 -9.10
N VAL A 320 -10.58 -9.32 -9.02
CA VAL A 320 -11.91 -8.85 -9.45
C VAL A 320 -11.79 -8.19 -10.82
N MET A 321 -12.65 -8.61 -11.75
CA MET A 321 -12.70 -8.04 -13.09
C MET A 321 -13.90 -7.10 -13.21
N ASP A 322 -13.69 -5.96 -13.83
CA ASP A 322 -14.73 -4.99 -14.19
C ASP A 322 -15.03 -5.07 -15.67
N THR A 323 -16.30 -4.98 -16.06
CA THR A 323 -16.70 -4.91 -17.46
C THR A 323 -16.66 -3.48 -17.97
N ARG A 324 -16.00 -3.25 -19.11
CA ARG A 324 -15.86 -1.95 -19.80
C ARG A 324 -15.95 -2.12 -21.30
N THR A 325 -16.24 -1.04 -22.04
CA THR A 325 -15.87 -0.97 -23.45
C THR A 325 -14.37 -0.63 -23.57
N VAL A 326 -13.78 -0.93 -24.73
CA VAL A 326 -12.39 -0.53 -25.06
C VAL A 326 -12.24 0.98 -24.90
N PHE A 327 -13.18 1.77 -25.41
CA PHE A 327 -13.16 3.22 -25.29
C PHE A 327 -13.20 3.69 -23.84
N GLN A 328 -14.09 3.14 -23.01
CA GLN A 328 -14.17 3.47 -21.59
C GLN A 328 -12.86 3.12 -20.86
N SER A 329 -12.30 1.95 -21.15
CA SER A 329 -11.05 1.51 -20.53
C SER A 329 -9.87 2.42 -20.89
N LEU A 330 -9.70 2.76 -22.17
CA LEU A 330 -8.65 3.67 -22.62
C LEU A 330 -8.80 5.08 -22.08
N THR A 331 -10.04 5.53 -21.87
CA THR A 331 -10.32 6.89 -21.40
C THR A 331 -10.16 6.99 -19.87
N GLN A 332 -10.61 6.01 -19.11
CA GLN A 332 -10.76 6.13 -17.66
C GLN A 332 -9.92 5.16 -16.81
N ASN A 333 -9.49 4.01 -17.35
CA ASN A 333 -8.90 2.96 -16.53
C ASN A 333 -7.38 2.81 -16.67
N ILE A 334 -6.87 2.71 -17.89
CA ILE A 334 -5.45 2.42 -18.14
C ILE A 334 -4.67 3.65 -18.58
N ASP A 335 -3.43 3.73 -18.11
CA ASP A 335 -2.53 4.87 -18.39
C ASP A 335 -1.76 4.67 -19.71
N ILE A 336 -2.50 4.45 -20.80
CA ILE A 336 -1.93 4.09 -22.11
C ILE A 336 -0.90 5.12 -22.63
N PHE A 337 -1.03 6.38 -22.24
CA PHE A 337 -0.09 7.46 -22.58
C PHE A 337 0.91 7.75 -21.47
N GLY A 338 0.97 6.88 -20.44
CA GLY A 338 1.92 6.97 -19.35
C GLY A 338 3.27 6.36 -19.67
N LYS A 339 4.18 6.45 -18.69
CA LYS A 339 5.56 5.93 -18.78
C LYS A 339 5.60 4.44 -18.45
N PRO A 340 6.04 3.58 -19.37
CA PRO A 340 6.11 2.13 -19.14
C PRO A 340 7.26 1.76 -18.18
N PRO A 341 7.01 0.87 -17.22
CA PRO A 341 8.07 0.27 -16.39
C PRO A 341 8.76 -0.88 -17.13
N LYS A 342 9.93 -1.31 -16.65
CA LYS A 342 10.68 -2.44 -17.22
C LYS A 342 9.84 -3.71 -17.40
N ARG A 343 9.03 -4.06 -16.42
CA ARG A 343 8.14 -5.22 -16.47
C ARG A 343 7.16 -5.24 -17.65
N PHE A 344 6.83 -4.07 -18.20
CA PHE A 344 5.95 -3.98 -19.38
C PHE A 344 6.65 -4.51 -20.62
N TYR A 345 7.95 -4.21 -20.80
CA TYR A 345 8.73 -4.72 -21.93
C TYR A 345 8.86 -6.25 -21.86
N GLU A 346 9.10 -6.80 -20.67
CA GLU A 346 9.16 -8.25 -20.43
C GLU A 346 7.81 -8.92 -20.76
N ALA A 347 6.71 -8.36 -20.27
CA ALA A 347 5.37 -8.87 -20.53
C ALA A 347 4.99 -8.78 -22.02
N LEU A 348 5.36 -7.69 -22.71
CA LEU A 348 5.08 -7.51 -24.13
C LEU A 348 5.87 -8.49 -24.99
N ALA A 349 7.08 -8.86 -24.57
CA ALA A 349 7.92 -9.84 -25.27
C ALA A 349 7.27 -11.22 -25.43
N GLU A 350 6.34 -11.58 -24.52
CA GLU A 350 5.61 -12.86 -24.60
C GLU A 350 4.69 -12.91 -25.84
N PHE A 351 4.24 -11.77 -26.33
CA PHE A 351 3.37 -11.65 -27.51
C PHE A 351 4.13 -11.46 -28.83
N ALA A 352 5.45 -11.21 -28.78
CA ALA A 352 6.23 -10.97 -29.97
C ALA A 352 6.45 -12.26 -30.78
N THR A 353 6.14 -12.20 -32.08
CA THR A 353 6.33 -13.29 -33.04
C THR A 353 7.62 -13.19 -33.83
N ASP A 354 8.25 -12.01 -33.87
CA ASP A 354 9.58 -11.79 -34.42
C ASP A 354 10.65 -11.95 -33.33
N GLU A 355 11.61 -12.83 -33.54
CA GLU A 355 12.65 -13.15 -32.55
C GLU A 355 13.60 -11.97 -32.25
N ASN A 356 13.79 -11.04 -33.18
CA ASN A 356 14.62 -9.86 -32.95
C ASN A 356 13.89 -8.86 -32.07
N GLU A 357 12.61 -8.57 -32.35
CA GLU A 357 11.78 -7.72 -31.51
C GLU A 357 11.63 -8.31 -30.09
N LYS A 358 11.42 -9.62 -29.99
CA LYS A 358 11.35 -10.31 -28.71
C LYS A 358 12.62 -10.15 -27.89
N LYS A 359 13.77 -10.36 -28.54
CA LYS A 359 15.08 -10.19 -27.89
C LYS A 359 15.32 -8.75 -27.45
N GLU A 360 14.93 -7.78 -28.27
CA GLU A 360 15.05 -6.35 -27.95
C GLU A 360 14.18 -5.99 -26.75
N LEU A 361 12.92 -6.41 -26.71
CA LEU A 361 12.01 -6.21 -25.59
C LEU A 361 12.55 -6.82 -24.29
N LEU A 362 13.04 -8.06 -24.32
CA LEU A 362 13.66 -8.70 -23.17
C LEU A 362 14.92 -7.98 -22.71
N THR A 363 15.73 -7.48 -23.65
CA THR A 363 16.93 -6.70 -23.32
C THR A 363 16.57 -5.39 -22.61
N LEU A 364 15.53 -4.67 -23.09
CA LEU A 364 15.06 -3.44 -22.48
C LEU A 364 14.49 -3.66 -21.05
N GLY A 365 13.88 -4.81 -20.79
CA GLY A 365 13.42 -5.21 -19.47
C GLY A 365 14.55 -5.59 -18.50
N SER A 366 15.69 -6.04 -19.03
CA SER A 366 16.81 -6.60 -18.28
C SER A 366 17.79 -5.54 -17.74
N PRO A 367 18.75 -5.92 -16.87
CA PRO A 367 19.83 -5.05 -16.44
C PRO A 367 20.74 -4.57 -17.57
N GLU A 368 20.98 -5.40 -18.59
CA GLU A 368 21.84 -5.08 -19.74
C GLU A 368 21.30 -3.90 -20.54
N GLY A 369 19.98 -3.78 -20.67
CA GLY A 369 19.31 -2.68 -21.37
C GLY A 369 19.07 -1.43 -20.53
N ALA A 370 19.59 -1.35 -19.30
CA ALA A 370 19.25 -0.28 -18.36
C ALA A 370 19.51 1.14 -18.88
N ASN A 371 20.60 1.35 -19.61
CA ASN A 371 20.96 2.66 -20.17
C ASN A 371 19.98 3.07 -21.29
N GLU A 372 19.65 2.15 -22.17
CA GLU A 372 18.70 2.39 -23.25
C GLU A 372 17.28 2.59 -22.70
N PHE A 373 16.86 1.77 -21.75
CA PHE A 373 15.60 1.97 -21.04
C PHE A 373 15.52 3.36 -20.42
N LYS A 374 16.59 3.81 -19.74
CA LYS A 374 16.65 5.13 -19.13
C LYS A 374 16.57 6.24 -20.18
N ARG A 375 17.26 6.12 -21.30
CA ARG A 375 17.20 7.07 -22.42
C ARG A 375 15.78 7.18 -22.97
N ARG A 376 15.14 6.04 -23.26
CA ARG A 376 13.77 5.96 -23.78
C ARG A 376 12.76 6.58 -22.79
N ALA A 377 12.97 6.37 -21.51
CA ALA A 377 12.07 6.83 -20.46
C ALA A 377 12.22 8.31 -20.10
N GLU A 378 13.44 8.86 -20.10
CA GLU A 378 13.75 10.20 -19.59
C GLU A 378 14.03 11.22 -20.70
N VAL A 379 14.60 10.79 -21.83
CA VAL A 379 14.93 11.65 -22.95
C VAL A 379 13.83 11.59 -24.01
N ASP A 380 13.54 10.40 -24.51
CA ASP A 380 12.55 10.19 -25.56
C ASP A 380 11.11 10.27 -25.05
N THR A 381 10.92 10.12 -23.75
CA THR A 381 9.60 10.14 -23.07
C THR A 381 8.58 9.21 -23.73
N ILE A 382 9.02 7.99 -24.06
CA ILE A 382 8.23 6.95 -24.72
C ILE A 382 7.07 6.52 -23.83
N THR A 383 5.88 6.37 -24.40
CA THR A 383 4.67 5.91 -23.73
C THR A 383 4.37 4.44 -24.01
N PHE A 384 3.43 3.83 -23.26
CA PHE A 384 2.92 2.50 -23.60
C PHE A 384 2.39 2.44 -25.03
N ALA A 385 1.62 3.44 -25.46
CA ALA A 385 1.10 3.52 -26.82
C ALA A 385 2.22 3.57 -27.87
N ASP A 386 3.27 4.36 -27.64
CA ASP A 386 4.42 4.42 -28.55
C ASP A 386 5.05 3.03 -28.72
N ILE A 387 5.23 2.26 -27.63
CA ILE A 387 5.87 0.92 -27.69
C ILE A 387 4.96 -0.09 -28.39
N LEU A 388 3.68 -0.09 -28.09
CA LEU A 388 2.71 -0.98 -28.74
C LEU A 388 2.62 -0.74 -30.26
N LEU A 389 2.88 0.48 -30.72
CA LEU A 389 2.92 0.82 -32.14
C LEU A 389 4.29 0.60 -32.78
N GLU A 390 5.37 0.58 -32.00
CA GLU A 390 6.74 0.34 -32.46
C GLU A 390 7.02 -1.14 -32.71
N PHE A 391 6.69 -2.01 -31.75
CA PHE A 391 6.92 -3.45 -31.80
C PHE A 391 5.70 -4.16 -32.43
N GLN A 392 5.59 -4.12 -33.74
CA GLN A 392 4.40 -4.57 -34.45
C GLN A 392 4.17 -6.09 -34.39
N SER A 393 5.21 -6.89 -34.20
CA SER A 393 5.04 -8.34 -34.02
C SER A 393 4.49 -8.72 -32.66
N ALA A 394 4.61 -7.82 -31.68
CA ALA A 394 4.02 -7.94 -30.36
C ALA A 394 2.66 -7.23 -30.31
N HIS A 395 1.62 -7.91 -30.79
CA HIS A 395 0.28 -7.36 -30.93
C HIS A 395 -0.73 -8.07 -30.03
N PRO A 396 -0.66 -7.86 -28.69
CA PRO A 396 -1.64 -8.43 -27.76
C PRO A 396 -3.08 -7.93 -28.03
N SER A 397 -4.05 -8.73 -27.66
CA SER A 397 -5.45 -8.32 -27.61
C SER A 397 -5.65 -7.17 -26.62
N PHE A 398 -6.76 -6.43 -26.75
CA PHE A 398 -7.03 -5.38 -25.75
C PHE A 398 -7.20 -5.94 -24.33
N HIS A 399 -7.73 -7.15 -24.21
CA HIS A 399 -7.84 -7.86 -22.95
C HIS A 399 -6.47 -8.05 -22.27
N ASP A 400 -5.44 -8.40 -23.04
CA ASP A 400 -4.06 -8.53 -22.55
C ASP A 400 -3.44 -7.16 -22.27
N ILE A 401 -3.68 -6.16 -23.14
CA ILE A 401 -3.22 -4.76 -22.92
C ILE A 401 -3.72 -4.24 -21.56
N ALA A 402 -4.99 -4.46 -21.25
CA ALA A 402 -5.59 -4.01 -19.99
C ALA A 402 -4.95 -4.63 -18.75
N ARG A 403 -4.27 -5.78 -18.89
CA ARG A 403 -3.55 -6.46 -17.81
C ARG A 403 -2.10 -6.01 -17.65
N ILE A 404 -1.42 -5.72 -18.77
CA ILE A 404 0.01 -5.37 -18.75
C ILE A 404 0.26 -3.86 -18.65
N VAL A 405 -0.70 -3.02 -19.02
CA VAL A 405 -0.60 -1.56 -18.90
C VAL A 405 -1.02 -1.13 -17.50
N SER A 406 -0.26 -0.24 -16.90
CA SER A 406 -0.55 0.28 -15.56
C SER A 406 -1.88 1.02 -15.50
N PRO A 407 -2.64 0.90 -14.40
CA PRO A 407 -3.87 1.67 -14.23
C PRO A 407 -3.57 3.15 -14.07
N MET A 408 -4.49 3.99 -14.55
CA MET A 408 -4.42 5.43 -14.41
C MET A 408 -4.58 5.83 -12.94
N LYS A 409 -3.68 6.67 -12.43
CA LYS A 409 -3.67 7.13 -11.04
C LYS A 409 -4.39 8.47 -10.93
N ARG A 410 -5.14 8.67 -9.83
CA ARG A 410 -5.60 10.01 -9.47
C ARG A 410 -4.41 10.94 -9.26
N ARG A 411 -4.58 12.22 -9.54
CA ARG A 411 -3.59 13.26 -9.23
C ARG A 411 -4.11 14.14 -8.11
N GLU A 412 -3.26 14.41 -7.14
CA GLU A 412 -3.58 15.16 -5.95
C GLU A 412 -3.06 16.58 -6.06
N TYR A 413 -3.92 17.53 -5.74
CA TYR A 413 -3.61 18.96 -5.78
C TYR A 413 -3.99 19.60 -4.46
N SER A 414 -3.07 20.36 -3.85
CA SER A 414 -3.36 21.10 -2.64
C SER A 414 -4.46 22.13 -2.90
N ILE A 415 -5.47 22.15 -2.04
CA ILE A 415 -6.63 23.02 -2.21
C ILE A 415 -6.26 24.47 -1.90
N ALA A 416 -6.62 25.39 -2.81
CA ALA A 416 -6.30 26.82 -2.75
C ALA A 416 -7.45 27.68 -2.20
N SER A 417 -8.40 27.09 -1.48
CA SER A 417 -9.55 27.78 -0.89
C SER A 417 -9.94 27.20 0.46
N SER A 418 -10.65 27.99 1.26
CA SER A 418 -11.23 27.50 2.51
C SER A 418 -12.73 27.29 2.36
N GLN A 419 -13.22 26.08 2.64
CA GLN A 419 -14.65 25.77 2.62
C GLN A 419 -15.42 26.52 3.73
N MET A 420 -14.74 26.91 4.79
CA MET A 420 -15.34 27.75 5.84
C MET A 420 -15.65 29.17 5.34
N VAL A 421 -14.93 29.64 4.31
CA VAL A 421 -15.16 30.95 3.67
C VAL A 421 -16.14 30.82 2.52
N ASN A 422 -15.95 29.82 1.66
CA ASN A 422 -16.80 29.53 0.51
C ASN A 422 -17.30 28.08 0.56
N PRO A 423 -18.44 27.81 1.22
CA PRO A 423 -18.94 26.45 1.43
C PRO A 423 -19.26 25.68 0.15
N SER A 424 -19.61 26.40 -0.92
CA SER A 424 -20.08 25.83 -2.19
C SER A 424 -18.98 25.62 -3.24
N THR A 425 -17.74 25.98 -2.93
CA THR A 425 -16.67 25.91 -3.93
C THR A 425 -15.37 25.32 -3.42
N VAL A 426 -14.59 24.75 -4.33
CA VAL A 426 -13.20 24.35 -4.10
C VAL A 426 -12.32 24.85 -5.24
N ALA A 427 -11.21 25.48 -4.90
CA ALA A 427 -10.28 26.05 -5.88
C ALA A 427 -8.94 25.33 -5.90
N LEU A 428 -8.35 25.19 -7.07
CA LEU A 428 -7.00 24.69 -7.30
C LEU A 428 -6.18 25.72 -8.09
N MET A 429 -4.86 25.69 -7.88
CA MET A 429 -3.89 26.40 -8.69
C MET A 429 -2.91 25.41 -9.29
N ILE A 430 -2.88 25.31 -10.61
CA ILE A 430 -2.22 24.23 -11.33
C ILE A 430 -1.29 24.80 -12.41
N VAL A 431 -0.09 24.20 -12.54
CA VAL A 431 0.79 24.44 -13.68
C VAL A 431 0.61 23.33 -14.71
N VAL A 432 0.38 23.69 -15.96
CA VAL A 432 0.35 22.73 -17.06
C VAL A 432 1.76 22.22 -17.30
N VAL A 433 1.93 20.93 -17.17
CA VAL A 433 3.19 20.25 -17.51
C VAL A 433 3.20 19.99 -19.00
N GLY A 434 4.19 20.50 -19.69
CA GLY A 434 4.37 20.29 -21.12
C GLY A 434 5.84 20.35 -21.52
N TRP A 435 6.21 19.58 -22.52
CA TRP A 435 7.56 19.56 -23.09
C TRP A 435 7.52 19.15 -24.56
N VAL A 436 8.60 19.39 -25.28
CA VAL A 436 8.78 18.90 -26.65
C VAL A 436 9.75 17.72 -26.58
N ASP A 437 9.36 16.59 -27.14
CA ASP A 437 10.23 15.42 -27.19
C ASP A 437 11.30 15.56 -28.30
N PRO A 438 12.32 14.67 -28.35
CA PRO A 438 13.37 14.74 -29.37
C PRO A 438 12.87 14.56 -30.82
N LYS A 439 11.66 14.03 -31.00
CA LYS A 439 11.00 13.91 -32.32
C LYS A 439 10.22 15.17 -32.71
N GLY A 440 10.24 16.21 -31.87
CA GLY A 440 9.52 17.47 -32.11
C GLY A 440 8.03 17.40 -31.80
N ARG A 441 7.56 16.39 -31.05
CA ARG A 441 6.16 16.26 -30.66
C ARG A 441 5.89 16.99 -29.35
N ASP A 442 4.79 17.73 -29.28
CA ASP A 442 4.30 18.30 -28.04
C ASP A 442 3.80 17.19 -27.13
N ARG A 443 4.34 17.14 -25.91
CA ARG A 443 3.94 16.20 -24.86
C ARG A 443 3.39 16.96 -23.67
N PHE A 444 2.45 16.34 -22.98
CA PHE A 444 1.76 16.97 -21.86
C PHE A 444 1.58 16.00 -20.69
N GLY A 445 1.58 16.55 -19.47
CA GLY A 445 1.10 15.84 -18.31
C GLY A 445 -0.40 15.57 -18.42
N GLN A 446 -0.82 14.32 -18.31
CA GLN A 446 -2.18 13.85 -18.58
C GLN A 446 -3.24 14.66 -17.79
N ALA A 447 -3.13 14.74 -16.46
CA ALA A 447 -4.13 15.41 -15.63
C ALA A 447 -4.12 16.93 -15.77
N THR A 448 -2.96 17.55 -15.93
CA THR A 448 -2.87 19.02 -16.07
C THR A 448 -3.40 19.49 -17.42
N ARG A 449 -3.18 18.70 -18.49
CA ARG A 449 -3.79 18.95 -19.80
C ARG A 449 -5.30 18.79 -19.74
N TYR A 450 -5.79 17.69 -19.14
CA TYR A 450 -7.22 17.46 -18.94
C TYR A 450 -7.88 18.65 -18.25
N LEU A 451 -7.39 19.04 -17.06
CA LEU A 451 -7.97 20.14 -16.29
C LEU A 451 -7.91 21.49 -17.02
N SER A 452 -6.81 21.78 -17.71
CA SER A 452 -6.65 23.08 -18.41
C SER A 452 -7.61 23.28 -19.58
N LYS A 453 -8.13 22.19 -20.17
CA LYS A 453 -9.05 22.21 -21.30
C LYS A 453 -10.52 22.17 -20.90
N LEU A 454 -10.84 21.93 -19.63
CA LEU A 454 -12.22 21.79 -19.19
C LEU A 454 -13.03 23.09 -19.37
N PRO A 455 -14.16 23.05 -20.07
CA PRO A 455 -15.06 24.19 -20.16
C PRO A 455 -15.85 24.38 -18.86
N ILE A 456 -16.38 25.58 -18.69
CA ILE A 456 -17.32 25.89 -17.59
C ILE A 456 -18.51 24.92 -17.65
N GLY A 457 -18.91 24.37 -16.51
CA GLY A 457 -19.99 23.39 -16.38
C GLY A 457 -19.56 21.95 -16.65
N ALA A 458 -18.32 21.69 -17.02
CA ALA A 458 -17.82 20.32 -17.20
C ALA A 458 -17.85 19.56 -15.86
N LYS A 459 -18.23 18.30 -15.92
CA LYS A 459 -18.24 17.37 -14.79
C LYS A 459 -16.83 16.82 -14.54
N VAL A 460 -16.46 16.70 -13.28
CA VAL A 460 -15.18 16.13 -12.86
C VAL A 460 -15.41 15.18 -11.67
N THR A 461 -14.81 14.02 -11.73
CA THR A 461 -14.78 13.10 -10.59
C THR A 461 -13.61 13.46 -9.69
N ALA A 462 -13.91 13.71 -8.42
CA ALA A 462 -12.94 14.10 -7.42
C ALA A 462 -13.07 13.30 -6.12
N SER A 463 -12.00 13.28 -5.36
CA SER A 463 -11.94 12.72 -4.00
C SER A 463 -11.13 13.66 -3.09
N VAL A 464 -11.27 13.52 -1.78
CA VAL A 464 -10.50 14.31 -0.81
C VAL A 464 -9.42 13.42 -0.20
N LYS A 465 -8.23 13.97 -0.03
CA LYS A 465 -7.12 13.32 0.64
C LYS A 465 -6.68 14.15 1.86
N PRO A 466 -6.61 13.55 3.05
CA PRO A 466 -6.02 14.20 4.20
C PRO A 466 -4.57 14.63 3.95
N SER A 467 -4.15 15.75 4.53
CA SER A 467 -2.79 16.26 4.45
C SER A 467 -2.25 16.58 5.85
N VAL A 468 -0.93 16.70 5.94
CA VAL A 468 -0.20 17.18 7.12
C VAL A 468 -0.31 18.70 7.29
N MET A 469 -0.76 19.41 6.26
CA MET A 469 -0.93 20.86 6.23
C MET A 469 -2.14 21.27 7.07
N LYS A 470 -1.97 21.43 8.36
CA LYS A 470 -3.03 21.83 9.31
C LYS A 470 -2.67 23.12 9.99
N LEU A 471 -3.67 23.98 10.21
CA LEU A 471 -3.50 25.17 11.02
C LEU A 471 -3.18 24.80 12.49
N PRO A 472 -2.43 25.65 13.21
CA PRO A 472 -2.23 25.46 14.64
C PRO A 472 -3.57 25.49 15.39
N ALA A 473 -3.64 24.77 16.52
CA ALA A 473 -4.85 24.71 17.34
C ALA A 473 -5.26 26.08 17.90
N LYS A 474 -4.30 26.98 18.12
CA LYS A 474 -4.56 28.36 18.60
C LYS A 474 -4.61 29.30 17.39
N ASP A 475 -5.70 30.04 17.24
CA ASP A 475 -5.86 31.04 16.18
C ASP A 475 -4.84 32.19 16.28
N THR A 476 -4.34 32.46 17.48
CA THR A 476 -3.32 33.49 17.76
C THR A 476 -1.88 33.00 17.53
N ALA A 477 -1.69 31.72 17.22
CA ALA A 477 -0.34 31.23 16.87
C ALA A 477 0.07 31.77 15.49
N PRO A 478 1.30 32.35 15.37
CA PRO A 478 1.79 32.84 14.10
C PRO A 478 1.95 31.77 13.05
N LEU A 479 1.76 32.16 11.78
CA LEU A 479 1.98 31.34 10.60
C LEU A 479 3.18 31.88 9.83
N ILE A 480 4.20 31.06 9.64
CA ILE A 480 5.34 31.36 8.78
C ILE A 480 5.26 30.41 7.59
N MET A 481 4.95 30.92 6.43
CA MET A 481 4.63 30.14 5.25
C MET A 481 5.60 30.45 4.11
N ALA A 482 6.18 29.42 3.53
CA ALA A 482 7.09 29.53 2.38
C ALA A 482 6.53 28.71 1.20
N GLY A 483 6.14 29.38 0.13
CA GLY A 483 5.52 28.76 -1.06
C GLY A 483 6.26 29.09 -2.34
N LEU A 484 6.55 28.08 -3.16
CA LEU A 484 7.17 28.26 -4.46
C LEU A 484 6.20 27.86 -5.57
N GLY A 485 5.91 28.81 -6.47
CA GLY A 485 5.00 28.59 -7.56
C GLY A 485 3.63 28.11 -7.08
N THR A 486 3.16 26.96 -7.56
CA THR A 486 1.87 26.37 -7.14
C THR A 486 1.83 25.91 -5.68
N GLY A 487 2.97 25.84 -5.00
CA GLY A 487 3.04 25.62 -3.55
C GLY A 487 2.38 26.72 -2.70
N LEU A 488 1.97 27.85 -3.30
CA LEU A 488 1.18 28.86 -2.63
C LEU A 488 -0.29 28.45 -2.41
N ALA A 489 -0.76 27.40 -3.04
CA ALA A 489 -2.16 26.99 -2.99
C ALA A 489 -2.71 26.81 -1.57
N PRO A 490 -2.12 25.98 -0.66
CA PRO A 490 -2.66 25.79 0.68
C PRO A 490 -2.58 27.08 1.52
N PHE A 491 -1.59 27.92 1.26
CA PHE A 491 -1.43 29.19 1.99
C PHE A 491 -2.51 30.20 1.63
N ARG A 492 -3.03 30.16 0.40
CA ARG A 492 -4.20 30.96 0.05
C ARG A 492 -5.42 30.57 0.89
N ALA A 493 -5.65 29.30 1.09
CA ALA A 493 -6.70 28.82 1.97
C ALA A 493 -6.52 29.28 3.42
N PHE A 494 -5.28 29.21 3.93
CA PHE A 494 -4.94 29.62 5.30
C PHE A 494 -5.20 31.13 5.50
N VAL A 495 -4.73 31.96 4.56
CA VAL A 495 -4.92 33.41 4.62
C VAL A 495 -6.39 33.80 4.51
N GLN A 496 -7.16 33.17 3.60
CA GLN A 496 -8.61 33.39 3.50
C GLN A 496 -9.32 33.10 4.83
N TYR A 497 -8.99 31.99 5.46
CA TYR A 497 -9.61 31.60 6.74
C TYR A 497 -9.25 32.60 7.85
N ARG A 498 -7.99 32.99 7.97
CA ARG A 498 -7.55 34.00 8.97
C ARG A 498 -8.17 35.36 8.70
N ALA A 499 -8.33 35.77 7.44
CA ALA A 499 -9.02 36.99 7.07
C ALA A 499 -10.49 36.99 7.50
N MET A 500 -11.18 35.86 7.31
CA MET A 500 -12.56 35.69 7.80
C MET A 500 -12.63 35.82 9.33
N GLN A 501 -11.72 35.14 10.05
CA GLN A 501 -11.68 35.22 11.52
C GLN A 501 -11.45 36.65 12.01
N LYS A 502 -10.53 37.39 11.40
CA LYS A 502 -10.29 38.80 11.70
C LYS A 502 -11.52 39.68 11.42
N ALA A 503 -12.20 39.44 10.29
CA ALA A 503 -13.44 40.16 9.95
C ALA A 503 -14.58 39.87 10.95
N GLN A 504 -14.56 38.70 11.59
CA GLN A 504 -15.47 38.35 12.70
C GLN A 504 -15.05 38.92 14.06
N GLY A 505 -13.99 39.74 14.12
CA GLY A 505 -13.48 40.36 15.34
C GLY A 505 -12.63 39.43 16.21
N LYS A 506 -12.15 38.29 15.69
CA LYS A 506 -11.24 37.41 16.41
C LYS A 506 -9.79 37.88 16.28
N ASP A 507 -9.03 37.70 17.34
CA ASP A 507 -7.59 37.91 17.30
C ASP A 507 -6.93 36.78 16.52
N ILE A 508 -6.04 37.14 15.59
CA ILE A 508 -5.24 36.22 14.80
C ILE A 508 -3.75 36.44 15.05
N GLY A 509 -2.96 35.38 14.94
CA GLY A 509 -1.48 35.47 15.00
C GLY A 509 -0.89 36.16 13.78
N ALA A 510 0.35 36.60 13.90
CA ALA A 510 1.10 37.20 12.81
C ALA A 510 1.21 36.19 11.64
N ILE A 511 1.11 36.68 10.40
CA ILE A 511 1.28 35.89 9.18
C ILE A 511 2.47 36.43 8.40
N LEU A 512 3.52 35.62 8.29
CA LEU A 512 4.67 35.85 7.45
C LEU A 512 4.59 34.96 6.24
N LEU A 513 4.40 35.53 5.05
CA LEU A 513 4.31 34.79 3.80
C LEU A 513 5.53 35.08 2.92
N TYR A 514 6.29 34.04 2.64
CA TYR A 514 7.41 34.07 1.70
C TYR A 514 7.02 33.34 0.44
N MET A 515 7.12 34.01 -0.68
CA MET A 515 6.78 33.47 -1.98
C MET A 515 7.94 33.58 -2.96
N GLY A 516 8.10 32.55 -3.78
CA GLY A 516 9.14 32.47 -4.79
C GLY A 516 8.62 32.05 -6.16
N SER A 517 9.10 32.75 -7.20
CA SER A 517 8.86 32.38 -8.60
C SER A 517 9.99 32.89 -9.49
N ARG A 518 9.86 32.72 -10.82
CA ARG A 518 10.90 33.16 -11.76
C ARG A 518 10.87 34.66 -11.98
N HIS A 519 9.69 35.20 -12.31
CA HIS A 519 9.50 36.58 -12.73
C HIS A 519 8.29 37.21 -12.03
N GLN A 520 8.41 38.45 -11.59
CA GLN A 520 7.30 39.17 -10.95
C GLN A 520 6.18 39.45 -11.96
N ARG A 521 6.53 39.91 -13.15
CA ARG A 521 5.53 40.32 -14.15
C ARG A 521 4.62 39.19 -14.59
N GLU A 522 5.18 37.98 -14.75
CA GLU A 522 4.47 36.83 -15.30
C GLU A 522 3.95 35.88 -14.22
N GLU A 523 4.65 35.73 -13.10
CA GLU A 523 4.38 34.68 -12.09
C GLU A 523 4.17 35.23 -10.68
N TYR A 524 3.68 36.46 -10.52
CA TYR A 524 3.22 36.95 -9.22
C TYR A 524 1.81 36.43 -8.92
N LEU A 525 1.71 35.13 -8.66
CA LEU A 525 0.47 34.40 -8.53
C LEU A 525 -0.37 34.93 -7.36
N TYR A 526 -1.59 35.37 -7.65
CA TYR A 526 -2.49 36.03 -6.69
C TYR A 526 -1.89 37.29 -6.03
N GLY A 527 -0.97 37.98 -6.71
CA GLY A 527 -0.24 39.12 -6.14
C GLY A 527 -1.15 40.20 -5.58
N GLU A 528 -2.21 40.57 -6.29
CA GLU A 528 -3.19 41.56 -5.86
C GLU A 528 -3.95 41.10 -4.60
N GLU A 529 -4.26 39.81 -4.47
CA GLU A 529 -4.88 39.27 -3.25
C GLU A 529 -3.93 39.39 -2.05
N TRP A 530 -2.65 39.03 -2.22
CA TRP A 530 -1.67 39.12 -1.11
C TRP A 530 -1.46 40.55 -0.66
N GLU A 531 -1.37 41.49 -1.56
CA GLU A 531 -1.23 42.91 -1.25
C GLU A 531 -2.46 43.46 -0.53
N ALA A 532 -3.66 43.09 -0.99
CA ALA A 532 -4.92 43.47 -0.32
C ALA A 532 -5.00 42.89 1.11
N TYR A 533 -4.58 41.66 1.33
CA TYR A 533 -4.52 41.08 2.68
C TYR A 533 -3.46 41.74 3.57
N GLN A 534 -2.35 42.20 2.99
CA GLN A 534 -1.34 42.95 3.72
C GLN A 534 -1.87 44.33 4.12
N ASP A 535 -2.51 45.04 3.20
CA ASP A 535 -3.12 46.36 3.45
C ASP A 535 -4.25 46.28 4.50
N ALA A 536 -4.99 45.21 4.50
CA ALA A 536 -6.02 44.93 5.52
C ALA A 536 -5.43 44.44 6.87
N GLY A 537 -4.10 44.33 6.97
CA GLY A 537 -3.40 43.90 8.18
C GLY A 537 -3.62 42.44 8.54
N VAL A 538 -4.04 41.58 7.58
CA VAL A 538 -4.10 40.14 7.75
C VAL A 538 -2.73 39.50 7.58
N ILE A 539 -2.01 39.85 6.53
CA ILE A 539 -0.61 39.46 6.33
C ILE A 539 0.28 40.52 7.01
N THR A 540 1.13 40.09 7.92
CA THR A 540 2.03 40.94 8.66
C THR A 540 3.28 41.29 7.84
N LEU A 541 3.82 40.27 7.14
CA LEU A 541 5.02 40.41 6.32
C LEU A 541 4.87 39.59 5.04
N LEU A 542 5.20 40.22 3.91
CA LEU A 542 5.22 39.60 2.58
C LEU A 542 6.62 39.63 2.01
N GLY A 543 7.30 38.47 1.99
CA GLY A 543 8.63 38.28 1.41
C GLY A 543 8.51 37.77 -0.03
N ARG A 544 8.96 38.58 -1.02
CA ARG A 544 8.83 38.26 -2.45
C ARG A 544 10.20 38.01 -3.05
N ALA A 545 10.38 36.84 -3.67
CA ALA A 545 11.62 36.45 -4.33
C ALA A 545 11.32 36.08 -5.81
N PHE A 546 11.89 36.86 -6.72
CA PHE A 546 11.81 36.61 -8.16
C PHE A 546 13.21 36.32 -8.68
N SER A 547 13.50 35.05 -8.97
CA SER A 547 14.87 34.58 -9.14
C SER A 547 15.53 34.98 -10.46
N ARG A 548 14.78 35.53 -11.43
CA ARG A 548 15.27 35.85 -12.78
C ARG A 548 15.08 37.31 -13.18
N ASP A 549 14.63 38.20 -12.25
CA ASP A 549 14.38 39.60 -12.56
C ASP A 549 15.63 40.46 -12.37
N GLN A 550 16.70 39.91 -11.82
CA GLN A 550 17.99 40.57 -11.61
C GLN A 550 19.14 39.59 -11.91
N PRO A 551 20.39 40.13 -12.11
CA PRO A 551 21.56 39.29 -12.40
C PRO A 551 21.85 38.22 -11.32
N GLN A 552 21.74 38.61 -10.03
CA GLN A 552 21.86 37.66 -8.92
C GLN A 552 20.53 36.98 -8.69
N LYS A 553 20.58 35.67 -8.51
CA LYS A 553 19.39 34.91 -8.16
C LYS A 553 19.00 35.16 -6.71
N ILE A 554 17.77 35.64 -6.51
CA ILE A 554 17.19 35.86 -5.18
C ILE A 554 16.13 34.78 -4.97
N TYR A 555 16.26 34.02 -3.91
CA TYR A 555 15.35 32.95 -3.50
C TYR A 555 14.62 33.28 -2.20
N ILE A 556 13.67 32.46 -1.81
CA ILE A 556 12.89 32.70 -0.58
C ILE A 556 13.77 32.71 0.67
N GLN A 557 14.78 31.84 0.76
CA GLN A 557 15.70 31.79 1.89
C GLN A 557 16.49 33.12 2.06
N ASP A 558 16.79 33.84 0.98
CA ASP A 558 17.42 35.16 1.05
C ASP A 558 16.47 36.18 1.67
N ARG A 559 15.17 36.14 1.32
CA ARG A 559 14.16 37.01 1.93
C ARG A 559 13.91 36.65 3.39
N MET A 560 13.93 35.37 3.72
CA MET A 560 13.83 34.90 5.11
C MET A 560 15.03 35.41 5.96
N ARG A 561 16.25 35.34 5.43
CA ARG A 561 17.45 35.91 6.15
C ARG A 561 17.35 37.41 6.36
N GLN A 562 16.81 38.15 5.40
CA GLN A 562 16.61 39.60 5.53
C GLN A 562 15.64 39.98 6.65
N THR A 563 14.70 39.10 6.98
CA THR A 563 13.66 39.30 7.99
C THR A 563 13.76 38.27 9.13
N ILE A 564 14.97 37.80 9.41
CA ILE A 564 15.19 36.73 10.41
C ILE A 564 14.74 37.13 11.82
N SER A 565 14.77 38.45 12.16
CA SER A 565 14.24 38.94 13.43
C SER A 565 12.75 38.76 13.57
N ASP A 566 12.00 38.92 12.47
CA ASP A 566 10.55 38.67 12.46
C ASP A 566 10.26 37.16 12.59
N ILE A 567 11.07 36.32 11.95
CA ILE A 567 11.00 34.86 12.09
C ILE A 567 11.29 34.45 13.54
N ILE A 568 12.35 34.99 14.18
CA ILE A 568 12.66 34.71 15.58
C ILE A 568 11.46 35.06 16.46
N LYS A 569 10.87 36.25 16.26
CA LYS A 569 9.71 36.69 17.02
C LYS A 569 8.54 35.72 16.84
N ALA A 570 8.11 35.51 15.59
CA ALA A 570 6.91 34.72 15.28
C ALA A 570 7.08 33.20 15.56
N TYR A 571 8.20 32.62 15.15
CA TYR A 571 8.41 31.20 15.22
C TYR A 571 8.86 30.68 16.57
N ILE A 572 9.81 31.42 17.20
CA ILE A 572 10.45 30.98 18.45
C ILE A 572 9.75 31.58 19.67
N LYS A 573 9.59 32.92 19.73
CA LYS A 573 9.06 33.60 20.92
C LYS A 573 7.55 33.48 21.06
N GLU A 574 6.82 33.55 19.95
CA GLU A 574 5.35 33.44 19.91
C GLU A 574 4.86 32.02 19.54
N GLU A 575 5.77 31.04 19.50
CA GLU A 575 5.49 29.62 19.26
C GLU A 575 4.70 29.35 17.99
N GLY A 576 4.95 30.10 16.92
CA GLY A 576 4.32 29.90 15.61
C GLY A 576 4.70 28.60 14.93
N SER A 577 4.04 28.30 13.81
CA SER A 577 4.32 27.13 12.98
C SER A 577 4.86 27.55 11.62
N PHE A 578 5.83 26.79 11.14
CA PHE A 578 6.45 26.97 9.84
C PHE A 578 5.94 25.94 8.84
N TYR A 579 5.62 26.36 7.64
CA TYR A 579 5.14 25.55 6.53
C TYR A 579 5.94 25.83 5.28
N LEU A 580 6.36 24.76 4.59
CA LEU A 580 6.97 24.86 3.26
C LEU A 580 6.19 23.99 2.28
N CYS A 581 5.74 24.58 1.18
CA CYS A 581 5.06 23.86 0.10
C CYS A 581 5.69 24.19 -1.25
N GLY A 582 5.90 23.16 -2.08
CA GLY A 582 6.49 23.28 -3.41
C GLY A 582 7.56 22.23 -3.72
N PRO A 583 8.55 22.54 -4.57
CA PRO A 583 9.60 21.59 -4.91
C PRO A 583 10.53 21.28 -3.73
N THR A 584 11.20 20.13 -3.77
CA THR A 584 12.07 19.64 -2.69
C THR A 584 13.38 20.40 -2.53
N TRP A 585 13.90 20.99 -3.60
CA TRP A 585 15.26 21.58 -3.60
C TRP A 585 15.49 22.74 -2.61
N PRO A 586 14.48 23.57 -2.20
CA PRO A 586 14.73 24.65 -1.23
C PRO A 586 14.80 24.17 0.23
N VAL A 587 14.39 22.95 0.53
CA VAL A 587 14.28 22.43 1.90
C VAL A 587 15.58 22.59 2.71
N PRO A 588 16.77 22.21 2.20
CA PRO A 588 18.00 22.36 2.94
C PRO A 588 18.32 23.83 3.30
N ASP A 589 18.21 24.72 2.31
CA ASP A 589 18.56 26.13 2.48
C ASP A 589 17.58 26.87 3.42
N VAL A 590 16.30 26.54 3.31
CA VAL A 590 15.26 27.09 4.20
C VAL A 590 15.44 26.57 5.63
N THR A 591 15.76 25.28 5.78
CA THR A 591 16.04 24.69 7.09
C THR A 591 17.24 25.38 7.76
N GLU A 592 18.29 25.64 6.98
CA GLU A 592 19.46 26.37 7.48
C GLU A 592 19.10 27.77 8.05
N VAL A 593 18.20 28.51 7.39
CA VAL A 593 17.73 29.80 7.90
C VAL A 593 16.99 29.67 9.23
N LEU A 594 16.17 28.61 9.38
CA LEU A 594 15.49 28.35 10.66
C LEU A 594 16.45 27.91 11.75
N GLU A 595 17.48 27.11 11.43
CA GLU A 595 18.55 26.75 12.35
C GLU A 595 19.33 28.00 12.79
N GLU A 596 19.61 28.91 11.85
CA GLU A 596 20.25 30.22 12.12
C GLU A 596 19.41 31.10 13.05
N ALA A 597 18.08 31.14 12.84
CA ALA A 597 17.16 31.86 13.71
C ALA A 597 17.18 31.32 15.15
N ILE A 598 17.13 30.00 15.30
CA ILE A 598 17.21 29.32 16.60
C ILE A 598 18.54 29.62 17.30
N ALA A 599 19.66 29.54 16.56
CA ALA A 599 20.98 29.80 17.11
C ALA A 599 21.14 31.26 17.54
N ARG A 600 20.63 32.22 16.77
CA ARG A 600 20.66 33.65 17.11
C ARG A 600 19.86 33.97 18.37
N ASP A 601 18.66 33.42 18.49
CA ASP A 601 17.81 33.59 19.69
C ASP A 601 18.45 32.95 20.91
N ALA A 602 18.98 31.74 20.81
CA ALA A 602 19.68 31.05 21.90
C ALA A 602 20.88 31.84 22.38
N LYS A 603 21.69 32.40 21.45
CA LYS A 603 22.84 33.27 21.77
C LYS A 603 22.40 34.53 22.50
N ALA A 604 21.34 35.20 22.04
CA ALA A 604 20.81 36.39 22.68
C ALA A 604 20.32 36.12 24.11
N MET A 605 19.83 34.90 24.37
CA MET A 605 19.36 34.45 25.69
C MET A 605 20.45 33.76 26.52
N SER A 606 21.73 33.74 26.06
CA SER A 606 22.84 33.03 26.70
C SER A 606 22.56 31.55 26.96
N LYS A 607 21.76 30.92 26.11
CA LYS A 607 21.43 29.48 26.16
C LYS A 607 22.29 28.70 25.17
N ARG A 608 22.59 27.44 25.50
CA ARG A 608 23.18 26.50 24.56
C ARG A 608 22.07 25.64 24.00
N VAL A 609 21.84 25.72 22.69
CA VAL A 609 20.84 24.94 21.96
C VAL A 609 21.51 24.32 20.75
N ASP A 610 21.22 23.04 20.50
CA ASP A 610 21.53 22.37 19.24
C ASP A 610 20.40 22.62 18.26
N SER A 611 20.63 23.53 17.30
CA SER A 611 19.61 23.99 16.34
C SER A 611 19.02 22.82 15.51
N ARG A 612 19.84 21.80 15.17
CA ARG A 612 19.38 20.65 14.40
C ARG A 612 18.43 19.78 15.20
N LYS A 613 18.76 19.50 16.46
CA LYS A 613 17.86 18.75 17.35
C LYS A 613 16.57 19.51 17.61
N GLU A 614 16.66 20.85 17.71
CA GLU A 614 15.46 21.65 17.87
C GLU A 614 14.58 21.63 16.63
N ILE A 615 15.13 21.62 15.41
CA ILE A 615 14.35 21.43 14.18
C ILE A 615 13.65 20.07 14.18
N GLU A 616 14.33 18.99 14.57
CA GLU A 616 13.69 17.66 14.65
C GLU A 616 12.53 17.65 15.67
N ARG A 617 12.71 18.29 16.83
CA ARG A 617 11.62 18.45 17.80
C ARG A 617 10.45 19.24 17.22
N LEU A 618 10.70 20.32 16.49
CA LEU A 618 9.67 21.13 15.85
C LEU A 618 8.91 20.37 14.76
N LYS A 619 9.55 19.42 14.08
CA LYS A 619 8.88 18.49 13.16
C LYS A 619 7.95 17.53 13.90
N GLU A 620 8.40 16.96 15.01
CA GLU A 620 7.59 16.08 15.87
C GLU A 620 6.39 16.83 16.46
N ASP A 621 6.58 18.08 16.87
CA ASP A 621 5.53 18.97 17.39
C ASP A 621 4.56 19.51 16.31
N LEU A 622 4.74 19.12 15.04
CA LEU A 622 4.00 19.63 13.87
C LEU A 622 4.08 21.16 13.72
N ARG A 623 5.17 21.73 14.16
CA ARG A 623 5.50 23.15 13.99
C ARG A 623 6.48 23.42 12.85
N TYR A 624 7.03 22.38 12.24
CA TYR A 624 7.77 22.41 10.99
C TYR A 624 7.15 21.41 10.02
N VAL A 625 6.36 21.91 9.09
CA VAL A 625 5.54 21.09 8.19
C VAL A 625 6.01 21.25 6.76
N LEU A 626 6.26 20.13 6.10
CA LEU A 626 6.69 20.07 4.70
C LEU A 626 5.64 19.34 3.85
N GLU A 627 5.22 19.94 2.76
CA GLU A 627 4.46 19.33 1.69
C GLU A 627 5.17 19.60 0.37
N VAL A 628 6.14 18.74 0.06
CA VAL A 628 7.04 18.92 -1.09
C VAL A 628 6.90 17.79 -2.10
N TYR A 629 7.08 18.11 -3.40
CA TYR A 629 6.86 17.24 -4.54
C TYR A 629 7.95 17.39 -5.63
#